data_d624131251d7fcb776ad318e64f8d424
#
_entry.id   d624131251d7fcb776ad318e64f8d424
#
_cell.length_a   1.000
_cell.length_b   1.000
_cell.length_c   1.000
_cell.angle_alpha   90.00
_cell.angle_beta   90.00
_cell.angle_gamma   90.00
#
_symmetry.space_group_name_H-M   'P 1'
#
loop_
_entity.id
_entity.type
_entity.pdbx_description
1 polymer ?
#
loop_
_entity_poly.entity_id
_entity_poly.type
_entity_poly.pdbx_seq_one_letter_code
_entity_poly.pdbx_strand_id
1 'polypeptide(L)'
;MSSKKQPFPIFKNRSFQILAAEALLLALLFSGLLVSPILPAPPCSVSDSVSGRRPDSGKAPDSGKAPDSGKTPDSGKAPDSGENADFVQNSDSSKNPDSSRQKNFIRWVDFDVTAEAMNQALYYDINSYLSPCHQDWISLLAFLGARYGGDFSRYQKADLEHLIQKLQNGLSMEEITKDMKYYPYYLEAYTAVLGGLVGEYQIQEPGKPDENGHSEPVWPSRYGLKAFSPIARYFPYEDYDDFGASRSYGFQRRHLGHDFMGQVGTPVICVESGQVEAIGWNQYGGWRLGIRSFDKKRYYYYAHLRKNYPYHKSLKQGSIVQAGDVIGYLGRTGYSTTENTNNIDTPHLHFGLQLIFDESQKDGNNEIWIDCYELARFLSMNRSETVKNQETKEYYRLWQMKDPAVPGGAKEQNINHS
;
A
#
# COMPACT_ATOMS: atom_id res chain seq x y z
N MET A 1 53.43 -15.54 55.74
CA MET A 1 52.07 -15.02 55.79
C MET A 1 51.45 -15.19 54.39
N SER A 2 50.66 -16.24 54.25
CA SER A 2 50.08 -16.65 52.95
C SER A 2 48.66 -16.09 52.83
N SER A 3 48.43 -15.25 51.84
CA SER A 3 47.12 -14.66 51.52
C SER A 3 46.35 -15.63 50.62
N LYS A 4 45.29 -16.26 51.16
CA LYS A 4 44.34 -17.10 50.42
C LYS A 4 43.36 -16.18 49.67
N LYS A 5 43.37 -16.28 48.33
CA LYS A 5 42.30 -15.72 47.48
C LYS A 5 41.06 -16.59 47.59
N GLN A 6 39.91 -15.99 47.94
CA GLN A 6 38.60 -16.63 47.91
C GLN A 6 38.04 -16.61 46.46
N PRO A 7 37.32 -17.64 45.99
CA PRO A 7 36.70 -17.66 44.69
C PRO A 7 35.37 -16.91 44.72
N PHE A 8 35.07 -16.18 43.60
CA PHE A 8 33.81 -15.49 43.36
C PHE A 8 32.64 -16.47 43.22
N PRO A 9 31.44 -16.12 43.71
CA PRO A 9 30.27 -16.96 43.55
C PRO A 9 29.74 -16.92 42.09
N ILE A 10 29.57 -18.09 41.48
CA ILE A 10 28.89 -18.28 40.23
C ILE A 10 27.41 -18.11 40.46
N PHE A 11 26.86 -16.96 40.06
CA PHE A 11 25.41 -16.75 40.00
C PHE A 11 24.80 -17.60 38.90
N LYS A 12 24.14 -18.71 39.28
CA LYS A 12 23.24 -19.48 38.43
C LYS A 12 21.95 -18.68 38.23
N ASN A 13 21.91 -17.82 37.22
CA ASN A 13 20.69 -17.07 36.91
C ASN A 13 19.81 -17.90 35.97
N ARG A 14 18.79 -18.56 36.54
CA ARG A 14 17.81 -19.38 35.77
C ARG A 14 17.13 -18.58 34.64
N SER A 15 16.96 -17.29 34.81
CA SER A 15 16.37 -16.40 33.79
C SER A 15 17.23 -16.29 32.52
N PHE A 16 18.56 -16.39 32.67
CA PHE A 16 19.47 -16.33 31.50
C PHE A 16 19.43 -17.63 30.66
N GLN A 17 19.18 -18.76 31.30
CA GLN A 17 19.06 -20.03 30.61
C GLN A 17 17.73 -20.17 29.86
N ILE A 18 16.65 -19.57 30.36
CA ILE A 18 15.34 -19.53 29.69
C ILE A 18 15.40 -18.62 28.46
N LEU A 19 15.97 -17.42 28.57
CA LEU A 19 16.16 -16.51 27.43
C LEU A 19 17.05 -17.08 26.31
N ALA A 20 18.10 -17.83 26.68
CA ALA A 20 18.96 -18.49 25.70
C ALA A 20 18.27 -19.67 25.02
N ALA A 21 17.40 -20.41 25.72
CA ALA A 21 16.61 -21.49 25.14
C ALA A 21 15.52 -20.99 24.21
N GLU A 22 14.84 -19.88 24.53
CA GLU A 22 13.85 -19.24 23.67
C GLU A 22 14.49 -18.64 22.41
N ALA A 23 15.67 -18.02 22.52
CA ALA A 23 16.41 -17.51 21.37
C ALA A 23 16.90 -18.65 20.44
N LEU A 24 17.27 -19.81 21.00
CA LEU A 24 17.67 -20.98 20.21
C LEU A 24 16.47 -21.64 19.53
N LEU A 25 15.30 -21.67 20.19
CA LEU A 25 14.05 -22.18 19.61
C LEU A 25 13.56 -21.30 18.45
N LEU A 26 13.64 -19.97 18.59
CA LEU A 26 13.34 -18.99 17.53
C LEU A 26 14.32 -19.14 16.36
N ALA A 27 15.60 -19.33 16.60
CA ALA A 27 16.60 -19.54 15.54
C ALA A 27 16.37 -20.85 14.79
N LEU A 28 15.92 -21.92 15.47
CA LEU A 28 15.58 -23.20 14.84
C LEU A 28 14.27 -23.12 14.05
N LEU A 29 13.30 -22.32 14.49
CA LEU A 29 12.07 -22.07 13.73
C LEU A 29 12.34 -21.24 12.47
N PHE A 30 13.27 -20.27 12.53
CA PHE A 30 13.69 -19.48 11.37
C PHE A 30 14.56 -20.26 10.39
N SER A 31 15.42 -21.19 10.86
CA SER A 31 16.24 -22.02 9.98
C SER A 31 15.45 -23.16 9.31
N GLY A 32 14.34 -23.60 9.91
CA GLY A 32 13.43 -24.59 9.31
C GLY A 32 12.57 -24.04 8.16
N LEU A 33 12.44 -22.72 8.03
CA LEU A 33 11.71 -22.05 6.96
C LEU A 33 12.54 -21.84 5.68
N LEU A 34 13.86 -22.12 5.71
CA LEU A 34 14.78 -21.80 4.60
C LEU A 34 15.21 -22.98 3.74
N VAL A 35 14.81 -24.22 4.03
CA VAL A 35 15.17 -25.36 3.18
C VAL A 35 14.02 -26.38 3.12
N SER A 36 13.00 -26.07 2.34
CA SER A 36 12.23 -27.13 1.67
C SER A 36 12.87 -27.34 0.30
N PRO A 37 13.24 -28.58 -0.10
CA PRO A 37 13.73 -28.81 -1.45
C PRO A 37 12.62 -28.47 -2.42
N ILE A 38 12.90 -27.53 -3.33
CA ILE A 38 12.06 -27.19 -4.46
C ILE A 38 12.01 -28.44 -5.34
N LEU A 39 10.90 -29.18 -5.28
CA LEU A 39 10.57 -30.13 -6.33
C LEU A 39 10.35 -29.30 -7.60
N PRO A 40 11.02 -29.64 -8.73
CA PRO A 40 10.75 -28.96 -9.98
C PRO A 40 9.28 -29.16 -10.34
N ALA A 41 8.59 -28.07 -10.64
CA ALA A 41 7.21 -28.11 -11.08
C ALA A 41 7.12 -28.96 -12.37
N PRO A 42 6.12 -29.86 -12.49
CA PRO A 42 5.90 -30.57 -13.73
C PRO A 42 5.60 -29.56 -14.86
N PRO A 43 6.05 -29.82 -16.09
CA PRO A 43 5.81 -28.93 -17.22
C PRO A 43 4.30 -28.85 -17.50
N CYS A 44 3.76 -27.62 -17.57
CA CYS A 44 2.42 -27.40 -18.08
C CYS A 44 2.37 -27.86 -19.52
N SER A 45 1.39 -28.67 -19.88
CA SER A 45 1.15 -29.07 -21.26
C SER A 45 0.69 -27.85 -22.07
N VAL A 46 1.57 -27.35 -22.92
CA VAL A 46 1.24 -26.33 -23.91
C VAL A 46 0.43 -27.01 -25.02
N SER A 47 -0.85 -26.68 -25.12
CA SER A 47 -1.61 -26.98 -26.31
C SER A 47 -1.26 -25.94 -27.38
N ASP A 48 -0.45 -26.32 -28.35
CA ASP A 48 -0.17 -25.51 -29.55
C ASP A 48 -1.45 -25.30 -30.35
N SER A 49 -2.04 -24.11 -30.26
CA SER A 49 -2.97 -23.62 -31.25
C SER A 49 -2.33 -22.46 -31.98
N VAL A 50 -1.61 -22.80 -33.05
CA VAL A 50 -1.12 -21.89 -34.07
C VAL A 50 -2.28 -21.46 -34.96
N SER A 51 -2.61 -20.18 -35.02
CA SER A 51 -3.00 -19.57 -36.27
C SER A 51 -2.78 -18.06 -36.25
N GLY A 52 -1.92 -17.64 -37.14
CA GLY A 52 -1.48 -16.27 -37.29
C GLY A 52 -2.51 -15.36 -37.93
N ARG A 53 -2.32 -14.08 -37.62
CA ARG A 53 -2.40 -12.96 -38.60
C ARG A 53 -1.85 -11.71 -37.93
N ARG A 54 -0.74 -11.20 -38.47
CA ARG A 54 -0.31 -9.82 -38.26
C ARG A 54 -1.26 -8.88 -38.99
N PRO A 55 -1.65 -7.76 -38.43
CA PRO A 55 -2.08 -6.62 -39.20
C PRO A 55 -0.93 -5.65 -39.46
N ASP A 56 -0.97 -5.13 -40.64
CA ASP A 56 -0.06 -4.30 -41.39
C ASP A 56 0.14 -2.90 -40.79
N SER A 57 1.31 -2.34 -41.04
CA SER A 57 1.76 -1.01 -40.66
C SER A 57 1.01 0.09 -41.39
N GLY A 58 0.23 0.88 -40.68
CA GLY A 58 -0.43 2.10 -41.19
C GLY A 58 0.24 3.36 -40.65
N LYS A 59 0.64 4.22 -41.58
CA LYS A 59 1.31 5.52 -41.49
C LYS A 59 0.70 6.48 -40.47
N ALA A 60 1.60 7.20 -39.75
CA ALA A 60 1.29 8.41 -39.01
C ALA A 60 0.87 9.58 -39.95
N PRO A 61 -0.06 10.44 -39.52
CA PRO A 61 -0.28 11.73 -40.15
C PRO A 61 0.44 12.85 -39.43
N ASP A 62 0.75 13.84 -40.22
CA ASP A 62 1.62 14.98 -40.11
C ASP A 62 1.18 16.05 -39.09
N SER A 63 2.16 16.82 -38.63
CA SER A 63 2.16 17.93 -37.70
C SER A 63 1.23 19.09 -38.09
N GLY A 64 0.34 19.50 -37.19
CA GLY A 64 -0.45 20.72 -37.24
C GLY A 64 -0.11 21.69 -36.13
N LYS A 65 0.23 22.89 -36.51
CA LYS A 65 0.66 24.10 -35.79
C LYS A 65 -0.11 24.41 -34.50
N ALA A 66 0.64 24.87 -33.48
CA ALA A 66 0.14 25.56 -32.31
C ALA A 66 -0.43 26.96 -32.68
N PRO A 67 -1.47 27.43 -32.00
CA PRO A 67 -1.81 28.84 -31.94
C PRO A 67 -1.34 29.50 -30.64
N ASP A 68 -1.10 30.77 -30.79
CA ASP A 68 -0.43 31.76 -30.00
C ASP A 68 -1.11 32.14 -28.67
N SER A 69 -0.30 32.71 -27.83
CA SER A 69 -0.52 33.26 -26.49
C SER A 69 -1.70 34.24 -26.37
N GLY A 70 -2.49 34.08 -25.31
CA GLY A 70 -3.50 35.09 -24.94
C GLY A 70 -3.93 35.01 -23.46
N LYS A 71 -3.39 35.92 -22.66
CA LYS A 71 -3.95 36.53 -21.44
C LYS A 71 -4.28 35.62 -20.24
N THR A 72 -3.49 35.81 -19.19
CA THR A 72 -3.84 35.54 -17.78
C THR A 72 -5.13 36.27 -17.38
N PRO A 73 -6.06 35.60 -16.70
CA PRO A 73 -7.02 36.24 -15.82
C PRO A 73 -6.60 36.08 -14.35
N ASP A 74 -6.91 37.15 -13.70
CA ASP A 74 -6.78 37.59 -12.33
C ASP A 74 -7.20 36.56 -11.28
N SER A 75 -6.58 36.67 -10.11
CA SER A 75 -6.80 35.91 -8.87
C SER A 75 -8.28 35.94 -8.43
N GLY A 76 -9.01 34.87 -8.76
CA GLY A 76 -10.34 34.61 -8.25
C GLY A 76 -10.27 33.65 -7.06
N LYS A 77 -10.85 34.06 -5.93
CA LYS A 77 -11.11 33.31 -4.71
C LYS A 77 -11.53 31.86 -5.03
N ALA A 78 -10.89 30.92 -4.35
CA ALA A 78 -11.36 29.54 -4.27
C ALA A 78 -12.79 29.52 -3.68
N PRO A 79 -13.71 28.74 -4.24
CA PRO A 79 -15.01 28.55 -3.61
C PRO A 79 -14.85 27.69 -2.35
N ASP A 80 -15.43 28.20 -1.29
CA ASP A 80 -15.65 27.54 -0.01
C ASP A 80 -16.61 26.35 -0.25
N SER A 81 -16.09 25.14 -0.39
CA SER A 81 -16.90 23.93 -0.44
C SER A 81 -17.04 23.35 0.98
N GLY A 82 -17.73 24.11 1.81
CA GLY A 82 -18.37 23.55 2.99
C GLY A 82 -19.81 23.25 2.61
N GLU A 83 -20.14 21.97 2.51
CA GLU A 83 -21.48 21.47 2.87
C GLU A 83 -21.54 19.95 2.83
N ASN A 84 -21.75 19.39 3.99
CA ASN A 84 -22.58 18.25 4.38
C ASN A 84 -22.72 17.06 3.41
N ALA A 85 -22.02 15.98 3.68
CA ALA A 85 -22.45 14.65 3.27
C ALA A 85 -23.26 14.01 4.41
N ASP A 86 -24.55 14.32 4.47
CA ASP A 86 -25.52 13.51 5.21
C ASP A 86 -25.84 12.26 4.40
N PHE A 87 -25.39 11.10 4.88
CA PHE A 87 -25.80 9.82 4.33
C PHE A 87 -27.21 9.47 4.87
N VAL A 88 -28.24 9.86 4.13
CA VAL A 88 -29.62 9.37 4.33
C VAL A 88 -29.90 8.29 3.30
N GLN A 89 -30.10 7.06 3.78
CA GLN A 89 -30.80 6.04 3.00
C GLN A 89 -32.21 6.55 2.72
N ASN A 90 -32.50 6.93 1.48
CA ASN A 90 -33.87 7.05 0.99
C ASN A 90 -33.99 6.32 -0.35
N SER A 91 -34.70 5.21 -0.29
CA SER A 91 -35.42 4.64 -1.41
C SER A 91 -36.54 5.62 -1.77
N ASP A 92 -36.39 6.40 -2.83
CA ASP A 92 -37.57 6.83 -3.57
C ASP A 92 -37.26 7.12 -5.04
N SER A 93 -38.05 6.48 -5.86
CA SER A 93 -38.00 6.54 -7.30
C SER A 93 -38.78 7.75 -7.79
N SER A 94 -38.13 8.78 -8.33
CA SER A 94 -38.82 9.66 -9.30
C SER A 94 -37.83 10.32 -10.28
N LYS A 95 -37.92 9.87 -11.51
CA LYS A 95 -37.71 10.49 -12.83
C LYS A 95 -36.85 11.74 -12.91
N ASN A 96 -35.65 11.56 -13.49
CA ASN A 96 -35.01 12.61 -14.24
C ASN A 96 -34.58 12.06 -15.62
N PRO A 97 -34.95 12.71 -16.75
CA PRO A 97 -34.65 12.20 -18.08
C PRO A 97 -33.38 12.87 -18.63
N ASP A 98 -32.22 12.27 -18.35
CA ASP A 98 -31.06 12.45 -19.19
C ASP A 98 -30.35 11.12 -19.35
N SER A 99 -30.79 10.36 -20.35
CA SER A 99 -30.30 9.04 -20.72
C SER A 99 -29.17 9.16 -21.73
N SER A 100 -28.05 9.81 -21.37
CA SER A 100 -26.82 9.74 -22.15
C SER A 100 -25.75 8.99 -21.40
N ARG A 101 -25.62 7.68 -21.73
CA ARG A 101 -24.54 6.76 -21.36
C ARG A 101 -24.19 6.71 -19.87
N GLN A 102 -25.01 6.05 -19.09
CA GLN A 102 -24.62 5.59 -17.76
C GLN A 102 -23.42 4.65 -17.95
N LYS A 103 -22.19 5.17 -17.68
CA LYS A 103 -20.98 4.34 -17.67
C LYS A 103 -21.17 3.26 -16.60
N ASN A 104 -21.10 2.00 -17.00
CA ASN A 104 -21.08 0.88 -16.07
C ASN A 104 -19.71 0.85 -15.39
N PHE A 105 -19.65 1.28 -14.15
CA PHE A 105 -18.50 1.13 -13.26
C PHE A 105 -18.94 0.61 -11.90
N ILE A 106 -18.00 0.01 -11.15
CA ILE A 106 -18.25 -0.49 -9.80
C ILE A 106 -18.58 0.70 -8.89
N ARG A 107 -19.65 0.57 -8.11
CA ARG A 107 -20.14 1.62 -7.20
C ARG A 107 -19.97 1.28 -5.73
N TRP A 108 -19.58 0.06 -5.42
CA TRP A 108 -19.38 -0.44 -4.08
C TRP A 108 -18.36 -1.57 -4.09
N VAL A 109 -17.46 -1.56 -3.12
CA VAL A 109 -16.48 -2.64 -2.88
C VAL A 109 -16.41 -2.88 -1.38
N ASP A 110 -16.71 -4.11 -0.96
CA ASP A 110 -16.29 -4.64 0.33
C ASP A 110 -14.99 -5.39 0.14
N PHE A 111 -13.99 -5.08 0.96
CA PHE A 111 -12.68 -5.70 0.90
C PHE A 111 -12.34 -6.31 2.25
N ASP A 112 -12.81 -7.54 2.48
CA ASP A 112 -12.64 -8.29 3.73
C ASP A 112 -11.52 -9.34 3.62
N VAL A 113 -10.62 -9.19 2.62
CA VAL A 113 -9.50 -10.11 2.40
C VAL A 113 -8.54 -10.06 3.56
N THR A 114 -8.39 -11.18 4.28
CA THR A 114 -7.52 -11.24 5.46
C THR A 114 -6.03 -11.15 5.08
N ALA A 115 -5.22 -10.59 5.97
CA ALA A 115 -3.76 -10.54 5.82
C ALA A 115 -3.16 -11.93 5.60
N GLU A 116 -3.74 -12.97 6.21
CA GLU A 116 -3.32 -14.36 6.00
C GLU A 116 -3.55 -14.80 4.54
N ALA A 117 -4.75 -14.56 4.00
CA ALA A 117 -5.07 -14.90 2.61
C ALA A 117 -4.16 -14.15 1.62
N MET A 118 -3.94 -12.84 1.85
CA MET A 118 -3.02 -12.03 1.05
C MET A 118 -1.59 -12.58 1.09
N ASN A 119 -1.08 -12.94 2.27
CA ASN A 119 0.26 -13.49 2.43
C ASN A 119 0.42 -14.84 1.71
N GLN A 120 -0.57 -15.72 1.81
CA GLN A 120 -0.53 -17.02 1.15
C GLN A 120 -0.61 -16.89 -0.38
N ALA A 121 -1.49 -16.03 -0.90
CA ALA A 121 -1.59 -15.77 -2.32
C ALA A 121 -0.30 -15.15 -2.88
N LEU A 122 0.27 -14.16 -2.18
CA LEU A 122 1.56 -13.53 -2.54
C LEU A 122 2.71 -14.55 -2.54
N TYR A 123 2.73 -15.49 -1.59
CA TYR A 123 3.73 -16.57 -1.58
C TYR A 123 3.69 -17.38 -2.88
N TYR A 124 2.52 -17.78 -3.36
CA TYR A 124 2.40 -18.53 -4.61
C TYR A 124 2.76 -17.68 -5.83
N ASP A 125 2.38 -16.42 -5.86
CA ASP A 125 2.72 -15.47 -6.91
C ASP A 125 4.24 -15.34 -7.07
N ILE A 126 4.95 -14.97 -6.01
CA ILE A 126 6.41 -14.78 -6.02
C ILE A 126 7.14 -16.07 -6.43
N ASN A 127 6.73 -17.23 -5.89
CA ASN A 127 7.40 -18.49 -6.16
C ASN A 127 7.13 -19.03 -7.57
N SER A 128 6.08 -18.57 -8.23
CA SER A 128 5.73 -18.95 -9.61
C SER A 128 6.09 -17.90 -10.66
N TYR A 129 6.61 -16.73 -10.26
CA TYR A 129 6.83 -15.59 -11.16
C TYR A 129 7.63 -15.92 -12.43
N LEU A 130 8.71 -16.69 -12.32
CA LEU A 130 9.51 -17.14 -13.46
C LEU A 130 9.01 -18.44 -14.10
N SER A 131 7.92 -19.02 -13.59
CA SER A 131 7.33 -20.23 -14.14
C SER A 131 6.45 -19.91 -15.36
N PRO A 132 6.36 -20.81 -16.35
CA PRO A 132 5.38 -20.71 -17.43
C PRO A 132 3.92 -20.63 -16.94
N CYS A 133 3.66 -21.10 -15.71
CA CYS A 133 2.36 -21.07 -15.05
C CYS A 133 2.38 -20.11 -13.87
N HIS A 134 2.68 -18.83 -14.14
CA HIS A 134 2.63 -17.78 -13.12
C HIS A 134 1.24 -17.68 -12.49
N GLN A 135 1.19 -17.62 -11.17
CA GLN A 135 -0.02 -17.66 -10.36
C GLN A 135 -0.25 -16.28 -9.76
N ASP A 136 -0.86 -15.39 -10.52
CA ASP A 136 -1.15 -14.01 -10.09
C ASP A 136 -2.00 -13.99 -8.83
N TRP A 137 -1.50 -13.36 -7.77
CA TRP A 137 -2.10 -13.34 -6.44
C TRP A 137 -3.48 -12.68 -6.40
N ILE A 138 -3.74 -11.69 -7.25
CA ILE A 138 -5.04 -11.02 -7.33
C ILE A 138 -6.09 -11.97 -7.91
N SER A 139 -5.72 -12.72 -8.94
CA SER A 139 -6.58 -13.74 -9.55
C SER A 139 -6.91 -14.86 -8.55
N LEU A 140 -5.91 -15.29 -7.74
CA LEU A 140 -6.12 -16.27 -6.69
C LEU A 140 -7.11 -15.75 -5.62
N LEU A 141 -6.91 -14.53 -5.15
CA LEU A 141 -7.80 -13.88 -4.17
C LEU A 141 -9.20 -13.65 -4.74
N ALA A 142 -9.31 -13.24 -6.01
CA ALA A 142 -10.60 -13.06 -6.67
C ALA A 142 -11.40 -14.36 -6.79
N PHE A 143 -10.72 -15.49 -7.06
CA PHE A 143 -11.35 -16.82 -7.01
C PHE A 143 -11.91 -17.12 -5.62
N LEU A 144 -11.13 -16.88 -4.57
CA LEU A 144 -11.56 -17.08 -3.18
C LEU A 144 -12.72 -16.14 -2.83
N GLY A 145 -12.63 -14.87 -3.22
CA GLY A 145 -13.71 -13.90 -3.06
C GLY A 145 -15.01 -14.35 -3.69
N ALA A 146 -14.96 -14.83 -4.95
CA ALA A 146 -16.13 -15.36 -5.65
C ALA A 146 -16.67 -16.64 -4.99
N ARG A 147 -15.80 -17.49 -4.45
CA ARG A 147 -16.15 -18.72 -3.73
C ARG A 147 -16.84 -18.44 -2.39
N TYR A 148 -16.38 -17.43 -1.65
CA TYR A 148 -16.90 -17.10 -0.31
C TYR A 148 -18.00 -16.05 -0.34
N GLY A 149 -18.25 -15.42 -1.49
CA GLY A 149 -19.17 -14.28 -1.58
C GLY A 149 -18.61 -13.02 -0.93
N GLY A 150 -17.26 -12.89 -0.87
CA GLY A 150 -16.53 -11.80 -0.24
C GLY A 150 -16.19 -12.00 1.23
N ASP A 151 -16.84 -12.94 1.91
CA ASP A 151 -16.69 -13.19 3.36
C ASP A 151 -15.44 -14.04 3.64
N PHE A 152 -14.28 -13.40 3.86
CA PHE A 152 -13.01 -14.06 4.18
C PHE A 152 -12.89 -14.52 5.63
N SER A 153 -13.88 -14.30 6.49
CA SER A 153 -13.95 -15.03 7.76
C SER A 153 -14.04 -16.54 7.57
N ARG A 154 -14.45 -16.96 6.36
CA ARG A 154 -14.56 -18.36 5.91
C ARG A 154 -13.27 -18.88 5.25
N TYR A 155 -12.22 -18.06 5.16
CA TYR A 155 -10.98 -18.46 4.49
C TYR A 155 -10.39 -19.72 5.10
N GLN A 156 -10.01 -20.64 4.22
CA GLN A 156 -9.26 -21.85 4.55
C GLN A 156 -8.10 -22.01 3.59
N LYS A 157 -6.91 -22.16 4.13
CA LYS A 157 -5.68 -22.37 3.35
C LYS A 157 -5.82 -23.53 2.36
N ALA A 158 -6.52 -24.60 2.74
CA ALA A 158 -6.78 -25.75 1.88
C ALA A 158 -7.54 -25.40 0.59
N ASP A 159 -8.41 -24.40 0.59
CA ASP A 159 -9.13 -23.96 -0.61
C ASP A 159 -8.18 -23.32 -1.63
N LEU A 160 -7.21 -22.53 -1.15
CA LEU A 160 -6.16 -21.96 -1.99
C LEU A 160 -5.23 -23.07 -2.51
N GLU A 161 -4.77 -23.97 -1.66
CA GLU A 161 -3.92 -25.10 -2.04
C GLU A 161 -4.59 -25.98 -3.11
N HIS A 162 -5.91 -26.19 -3.00
CA HIS A 162 -6.69 -26.93 -4.00
C HIS A 162 -6.73 -26.22 -5.35
N LEU A 163 -6.89 -24.89 -5.34
CA LEU A 163 -6.82 -24.08 -6.55
C LEU A 163 -5.44 -24.19 -7.21
N ILE A 164 -4.38 -24.05 -6.42
CA ILE A 164 -2.99 -24.17 -6.88
C ILE A 164 -2.75 -25.55 -7.53
N GLN A 165 -3.21 -26.63 -6.92
CA GLN A 165 -3.10 -27.97 -7.50
C GLN A 165 -3.79 -28.09 -8.88
N LYS A 166 -4.96 -27.49 -9.05
CA LYS A 166 -5.64 -27.47 -10.35
C LYS A 166 -4.82 -26.74 -11.41
N LEU A 167 -4.26 -25.57 -11.07
CA LEU A 167 -3.42 -24.79 -11.95
C LEU A 167 -2.13 -25.57 -12.33
N GLN A 168 -1.49 -26.20 -11.35
CA GLN A 168 -0.29 -27.04 -11.57
C GLN A 168 -0.59 -28.28 -12.42
N ASN A 169 -1.81 -28.80 -12.36
CA ASN A 169 -2.27 -29.89 -13.22
C ASN A 169 -2.66 -29.46 -14.66
N GLY A 170 -2.42 -28.17 -15.00
CA GLY A 170 -2.57 -27.65 -16.35
C GLY A 170 -3.94 -27.02 -16.65
N LEU A 171 -4.83 -26.90 -15.66
CA LEU A 171 -6.06 -26.11 -15.87
C LEU A 171 -5.72 -24.60 -15.81
N SER A 172 -6.29 -23.83 -16.71
CA SER A 172 -6.18 -22.38 -16.70
C SER A 172 -7.15 -21.77 -15.67
N MET A 173 -6.85 -20.53 -15.22
CA MET A 173 -7.77 -19.78 -14.37
C MET A 173 -9.11 -19.54 -15.07
N GLU A 174 -9.10 -19.30 -16.39
CA GLU A 174 -10.29 -19.11 -17.18
C GLU A 174 -11.20 -20.37 -17.16
N GLU A 175 -10.62 -21.57 -17.35
CA GLU A 175 -11.37 -22.84 -17.29
C GLU A 175 -11.96 -23.08 -15.89
N ILE A 176 -11.21 -22.74 -14.83
CA ILE A 176 -11.65 -22.94 -13.45
C ILE A 176 -12.80 -22.00 -13.08
N THR A 177 -12.77 -20.76 -13.59
CA THR A 177 -13.70 -19.70 -13.20
C THR A 177 -14.86 -19.46 -14.16
N LYS A 178 -14.92 -20.17 -15.30
CA LYS A 178 -15.91 -19.99 -16.37
C LYS A 178 -17.38 -19.96 -15.90
N ASP A 179 -17.70 -20.77 -14.88
CA ASP A 179 -19.04 -20.87 -14.33
C ASP A 179 -19.23 -20.03 -13.03
N MET A 180 -18.21 -19.23 -12.66
CA MET A 180 -18.26 -18.37 -11.46
C MET A 180 -18.77 -16.97 -11.80
N LYS A 181 -20.08 -16.76 -11.68
CA LYS A 181 -20.77 -15.51 -12.05
C LYS A 181 -20.11 -14.24 -11.50
N TYR A 182 -19.57 -14.28 -10.28
CA TYR A 182 -19.05 -13.12 -9.58
C TYR A 182 -17.52 -13.00 -9.65
N TYR A 183 -16.80 -13.93 -10.27
CA TYR A 183 -15.36 -13.85 -10.41
C TYR A 183 -14.88 -12.57 -11.13
N PRO A 184 -15.48 -12.14 -12.26
CA PRO A 184 -15.08 -10.91 -12.92
C PRO A 184 -15.22 -9.67 -12.05
N TYR A 185 -16.27 -9.59 -11.21
CA TYR A 185 -16.45 -8.50 -10.25
C TYR A 185 -15.33 -8.48 -9.20
N TYR A 186 -15.03 -9.62 -8.56
CA TYR A 186 -13.96 -9.69 -7.56
C TYR A 186 -12.59 -9.43 -8.18
N LEU A 187 -12.34 -9.88 -9.41
CA LEU A 187 -11.09 -9.61 -10.11
C LEU A 187 -10.92 -8.10 -10.36
N GLU A 188 -11.93 -7.41 -10.84
CA GLU A 188 -11.90 -5.96 -11.06
C GLU A 188 -11.76 -5.19 -9.73
N ALA A 189 -12.55 -5.54 -8.72
CA ALA A 189 -12.52 -4.92 -7.39
C ALA A 189 -11.16 -5.10 -6.72
N TYR A 190 -10.63 -6.33 -6.67
CA TYR A 190 -9.36 -6.61 -6.01
C TYR A 190 -8.16 -6.09 -6.80
N THR A 191 -8.24 -6.02 -8.14
CA THR A 191 -7.26 -5.30 -8.95
C THR A 191 -7.24 -3.81 -8.61
N ALA A 192 -8.40 -3.21 -8.37
CA ALA A 192 -8.47 -1.81 -7.96
C ALA A 192 -7.84 -1.58 -6.58
N VAL A 193 -7.96 -2.51 -5.62
CA VAL A 193 -7.35 -2.39 -4.29
C VAL A 193 -5.85 -2.71 -4.32
N LEU A 194 -5.44 -3.79 -4.99
CA LEU A 194 -4.13 -4.44 -4.82
C LEU A 194 -3.16 -4.24 -6.00
N GLY A 195 -3.64 -3.79 -7.15
CA GLY A 195 -2.93 -3.87 -8.43
C GLY A 195 -1.59 -3.15 -8.53
N GLY A 196 -1.31 -2.19 -7.65
CA GLY A 196 -0.02 -1.48 -7.61
C GLY A 196 0.96 -2.00 -6.55
N LEU A 197 0.54 -2.97 -5.72
CA LEU A 197 1.30 -3.34 -4.51
C LEU A 197 2.40 -4.37 -4.77
N VAL A 198 2.26 -5.19 -5.81
CA VAL A 198 3.20 -6.25 -6.19
C VAL A 198 3.70 -6.01 -7.60
N GLY A 199 4.95 -6.36 -7.88
CA GLY A 199 5.55 -6.24 -9.20
C GLY A 199 7.07 -6.22 -9.16
N GLU A 200 7.68 -5.90 -10.30
CA GLU A 200 9.13 -5.71 -10.40
C GLU A 200 9.56 -4.37 -9.81
N TYR A 201 10.71 -4.36 -9.17
CA TYR A 201 11.38 -3.16 -8.66
C TYR A 201 12.87 -3.42 -8.46
N GLN A 202 13.66 -2.35 -8.32
CA GLN A 202 15.03 -2.44 -7.82
C GLN A 202 15.10 -1.73 -6.46
N ILE A 203 15.80 -2.33 -5.50
CA ILE A 203 16.03 -1.71 -4.20
C ILE A 203 17.53 -1.67 -3.94
N GLN A 204 18.00 -0.55 -3.41
CA GLN A 204 19.39 -0.37 -3.03
C GLN A 204 19.74 -1.29 -1.85
N GLU A 205 20.86 -1.98 -1.95
CA GLU A 205 21.42 -2.83 -0.90
C GLU A 205 22.90 -2.52 -0.73
N PRO A 206 23.49 -2.78 0.47
CA PRO A 206 24.94 -2.67 0.64
C PRO A 206 25.64 -3.64 -0.32
N GLY A 207 26.58 -3.15 -1.09
CA GLY A 207 27.45 -4.00 -1.89
C GLY A 207 28.44 -4.76 -1.00
N LYS A 208 29.22 -5.66 -1.62
CA LYS A 208 30.35 -6.31 -0.91
C LYS A 208 31.47 -5.28 -0.73
N PRO A 209 32.08 -5.19 0.47
CA PRO A 209 33.25 -4.35 0.69
C PRO A 209 34.39 -4.78 -0.24
N ASP A 210 35.11 -3.80 -0.80
CA ASP A 210 36.38 -4.00 -1.50
C ASP A 210 37.53 -4.27 -0.50
N GLU A 211 38.73 -4.44 -1.01
CA GLU A 211 39.96 -4.67 -0.21
C GLU A 211 40.27 -3.52 0.77
N ASN A 212 39.71 -2.32 0.54
CA ASN A 212 39.90 -1.13 1.36
C ASN A 212 38.68 -0.91 2.30
N GLY A 213 37.67 -1.81 2.30
CA GLY A 213 36.48 -1.70 3.10
C GLY A 213 35.40 -0.77 2.52
N HIS A 214 35.56 -0.27 1.29
CA HIS A 214 34.53 0.51 0.60
C HIS A 214 33.48 -0.41 -0.01
N SER A 215 32.23 -0.06 0.16
CA SER A 215 31.10 -0.81 -0.34
C SER A 215 30.21 0.11 -1.18
N GLU A 216 30.25 -0.07 -2.50
CA GLU A 216 29.31 0.63 -3.38
C GLU A 216 27.94 -0.05 -3.34
N PRO A 217 26.85 0.74 -3.28
CA PRO A 217 25.50 0.18 -3.27
C PRO A 217 25.21 -0.61 -4.55
N VAL A 218 24.53 -1.74 -4.40
CA VAL A 218 24.03 -2.55 -5.52
C VAL A 218 22.53 -2.38 -5.69
N TRP A 219 22.03 -2.64 -6.90
CA TRP A 219 20.63 -2.47 -7.26
C TRP A 219 20.06 -3.78 -7.83
N PRO A 220 19.86 -4.81 -6.98
CA PRO A 220 19.28 -6.04 -7.47
C PRO A 220 17.82 -5.80 -7.91
N SER A 221 17.45 -6.43 -9.03
CA SER A 221 16.06 -6.52 -9.45
C SER A 221 15.34 -7.54 -8.58
N ARG A 222 14.14 -7.20 -8.16
CA ARG A 222 13.26 -8.00 -7.32
C ARG A 222 11.87 -8.08 -7.96
N TYR A 223 11.18 -9.15 -7.68
CA TYR A 223 9.74 -9.24 -7.90
C TYR A 223 9.06 -9.59 -6.57
N GLY A 224 7.99 -8.89 -6.24
CA GLY A 224 7.24 -9.12 -5.00
C GLY A 224 6.58 -7.86 -4.47
N LEU A 225 6.34 -7.82 -3.15
CA LEU A 225 5.70 -6.69 -2.49
C LEU A 225 6.60 -5.45 -2.55
N LYS A 226 6.19 -4.46 -3.33
CA LYS A 226 6.86 -3.17 -3.49
C LYS A 226 6.14 -2.01 -2.80
N ALA A 227 5.02 -2.29 -2.12
CA ALA A 227 4.30 -1.37 -1.26
C ALA A 227 4.78 -1.48 0.19
N PHE A 228 4.64 -0.41 0.97
CA PHE A 228 5.15 -0.32 2.33
C PHE A 228 4.04 0.02 3.33
N SER A 229 4.22 -0.39 4.60
CA SER A 229 3.41 0.12 5.71
C SER A 229 3.49 1.65 5.79
N PRO A 230 2.41 2.36 6.13
CA PRO A 230 2.43 3.82 6.27
C PRO A 230 3.25 4.31 7.47
N ILE A 231 3.71 3.42 8.36
CA ILE A 231 4.56 3.75 9.52
C ILE A 231 5.97 3.20 9.32
N ALA A 232 7.00 4.03 9.45
CA ALA A 232 8.39 3.66 9.30
C ALA A 232 8.81 2.53 10.27
N ARG A 233 9.81 1.72 9.86
CA ARG A 233 10.37 0.66 10.68
C ARG A 233 11.00 1.23 11.96
N TYR A 234 10.93 0.47 13.05
CA TYR A 234 11.41 0.81 14.40
C TYR A 234 10.62 1.90 15.12
N PHE A 235 9.50 2.38 14.57
CA PHE A 235 8.56 3.25 15.28
C PHE A 235 7.36 2.43 15.73
N PRO A 236 7.14 2.27 17.06
CA PRO A 236 6.00 1.51 17.57
C PRO A 236 4.70 2.25 17.29
N TYR A 237 3.65 1.48 17.09
CA TYR A 237 2.27 1.96 17.01
C TYR A 237 1.33 0.89 17.55
N GLU A 238 0.11 1.32 17.88
CA GLU A 238 -1.05 0.46 18.14
C GLU A 238 -2.14 0.80 17.13
N ASP A 239 -2.94 -0.17 16.76
CA ASP A 239 -4.05 0.00 15.83
C ASP A 239 -5.24 -0.85 16.24
N TYR A 240 -6.43 -0.46 15.77
CA TYR A 240 -7.68 -1.11 16.11
C TYR A 240 -8.55 -1.22 14.86
N ASP A 241 -9.31 -2.31 14.77
CA ASP A 241 -10.32 -2.51 13.74
C ASP A 241 -11.57 -1.70 14.10
N ASP A 242 -11.65 -0.48 13.57
CA ASP A 242 -12.73 0.47 13.86
C ASP A 242 -13.27 1.19 12.62
N PHE A 243 -13.05 0.61 11.44
CA PHE A 243 -13.66 1.11 10.21
C PHE A 243 -15.18 1.16 10.32
N GLY A 244 -15.81 2.25 9.87
CA GLY A 244 -17.24 2.44 9.95
C GLY A 244 -17.78 2.80 11.35
N ALA A 245 -16.94 2.79 12.40
CA ALA A 245 -17.34 3.20 13.73
C ALA A 245 -17.85 4.65 13.76
N SER A 246 -18.86 4.91 14.59
CA SER A 246 -19.42 6.24 14.74
C SER A 246 -18.45 7.18 15.42
N ARG A 247 -18.18 8.32 14.79
CA ARG A 247 -17.38 9.42 15.34
C ARG A 247 -18.27 10.66 15.44
N SER A 248 -18.07 11.51 16.45
CA SER A 248 -18.78 12.77 16.61
C SER A 248 -17.83 13.94 16.78
N TYR A 249 -18.05 14.99 16.01
CA TYR A 249 -17.43 16.29 16.17
C TYR A 249 -18.41 17.36 15.67
N GLY A 250 -19.37 17.73 16.53
CA GLY A 250 -20.47 18.61 16.14
C GLY A 250 -21.55 17.96 15.25
N PHE A 251 -21.24 16.86 14.59
CA PHE A 251 -22.14 15.99 13.83
C PHE A 251 -21.62 14.55 13.85
N GLN A 252 -22.51 13.59 13.59
CA GLN A 252 -22.14 12.18 13.52
C GLN A 252 -21.56 11.86 12.12
N ARG A 253 -20.49 11.10 12.10
CA ARG A 253 -19.84 10.61 10.87
C ARG A 253 -19.30 9.20 11.09
N ARG A 254 -19.09 8.47 10.01
CA ARG A 254 -18.40 7.19 10.07
C ARG A 254 -16.89 7.40 9.98
N HIS A 255 -16.13 6.54 10.63
CA HIS A 255 -14.68 6.45 10.47
C HIS A 255 -14.36 5.74 9.15
N LEU A 256 -13.85 6.47 8.16
CA LEU A 256 -13.56 5.95 6.81
C LEU A 256 -12.05 5.83 6.59
N GLY A 257 -11.40 5.02 7.42
CA GLY A 257 -9.97 4.80 7.39
C GLY A 257 -9.52 3.92 8.55
N HIS A 258 -8.23 3.94 8.79
CA HIS A 258 -7.54 3.18 9.83
C HIS A 258 -6.62 4.10 10.62
N ASP A 259 -6.69 4.07 11.95
CA ASP A 259 -5.94 4.93 12.84
C ASP A 259 -4.72 4.19 13.42
N PHE A 260 -3.51 4.67 13.10
CA PHE A 260 -2.25 4.21 13.70
C PHE A 260 -1.89 5.11 14.88
N MET A 261 -2.13 4.64 16.11
CA MET A 261 -1.78 5.35 17.33
C MET A 261 -0.27 5.34 17.52
N GLY A 262 0.37 6.50 17.62
CA GLY A 262 1.83 6.58 17.69
C GLY A 262 2.34 7.88 18.26
N GLN A 263 3.66 8.05 18.28
CA GLN A 263 4.29 9.26 18.81
C GLN A 263 4.29 10.38 17.78
N VAL A 264 4.06 11.61 18.22
CA VAL A 264 4.21 12.80 17.39
C VAL A 264 5.62 12.86 16.79
N GLY A 265 5.71 12.98 15.46
CA GLY A 265 6.98 13.02 14.75
C GLY A 265 7.44 11.67 14.19
N THR A 266 6.69 10.58 14.43
CA THR A 266 6.90 9.31 13.72
C THR A 266 6.87 9.54 12.21
N PRO A 267 7.88 9.08 11.44
CA PRO A 267 7.86 9.23 9.99
C PRO A 267 6.71 8.45 9.34
N VAL A 268 5.95 9.17 8.52
CA VAL A 268 4.87 8.62 7.70
C VAL A 268 5.44 8.28 6.32
N ILE A 269 5.10 7.10 5.84
CA ILE A 269 5.67 6.46 4.66
C ILE A 269 4.65 6.41 3.53
N CYS A 270 5.10 6.69 2.31
CA CYS A 270 4.32 6.48 1.10
C CYS A 270 4.07 4.98 0.89
N VAL A 271 2.81 4.57 0.87
CA VAL A 271 2.42 3.16 0.73
C VAL A 271 2.71 2.64 -0.67
N GLU A 272 2.28 3.36 -1.69
CA GLU A 272 2.45 3.02 -3.11
C GLU A 272 3.01 4.23 -3.86
N SER A 273 3.85 3.99 -4.88
CA SER A 273 4.35 5.06 -5.76
C SER A 273 3.21 5.80 -6.45
N GLY A 274 3.27 7.12 -6.45
CA GLY A 274 2.18 7.93 -7.00
C GLY A 274 2.52 9.42 -7.12
N GLN A 275 1.47 10.21 -7.32
CA GLN A 275 1.56 11.66 -7.40
C GLN A 275 0.81 12.32 -6.25
N VAL A 276 1.43 13.30 -5.61
CA VAL A 276 0.77 14.15 -4.62
C VAL A 276 -0.34 14.93 -5.29
N GLU A 277 -1.59 14.56 -5.03
CA GLU A 277 -2.78 15.19 -5.61
C GLU A 277 -3.34 16.27 -4.70
N ALA A 278 -3.31 16.05 -3.39
CA ALA A 278 -3.77 17.03 -2.39
C ALA A 278 -2.75 17.16 -1.26
N ILE A 279 -2.49 18.39 -0.84
CA ILE A 279 -1.62 18.73 0.28
C ILE A 279 -2.14 20.03 0.92
N GLY A 280 -2.20 20.09 2.25
CA GLY A 280 -2.65 21.30 2.94
C GLY A 280 -3.54 20.98 4.14
N TRP A 281 -4.19 22.02 4.63
CA TRP A 281 -5.07 21.98 5.79
C TRP A 281 -6.53 21.77 5.41
N ASN A 282 -7.25 20.98 6.21
CA ASN A 282 -8.71 21.11 6.33
C ASN A 282 -9.13 20.99 7.81
N GLN A 283 -10.33 21.46 8.12
CA GLN A 283 -10.80 21.55 9.51
C GLN A 283 -10.93 20.19 10.21
N TYR A 284 -11.15 19.10 9.48
CA TYR A 284 -11.36 17.76 10.06
C TYR A 284 -10.04 16.97 10.12
N GLY A 285 -9.38 16.79 9.01
CA GLY A 285 -8.11 16.03 8.92
C GLY A 285 -6.88 16.79 9.41
N GLY A 286 -7.01 18.10 9.65
CA GLY A 286 -5.86 18.93 9.98
C GLY A 286 -4.89 19.06 8.81
N TRP A 287 -3.60 18.96 9.06
CA TRP A 287 -2.62 18.78 8.00
C TRP A 287 -2.79 17.41 7.36
N ARG A 288 -3.08 17.41 6.08
CA ARG A 288 -3.38 16.20 5.30
C ARG A 288 -2.60 16.12 4.00
N LEU A 289 -2.42 14.89 3.51
CA LEU A 289 -1.76 14.56 2.25
C LEU A 289 -2.59 13.51 1.52
N GLY A 290 -2.83 13.73 0.24
CA GLY A 290 -3.47 12.78 -0.66
C GLY A 290 -2.53 12.39 -1.79
N ILE A 291 -2.32 11.08 -2.01
CA ILE A 291 -1.47 10.53 -3.06
C ILE A 291 -2.31 9.66 -3.98
N ARG A 292 -2.29 9.97 -5.28
CA ARG A 292 -2.96 9.20 -6.32
C ARG A 292 -1.99 8.22 -6.96
N SER A 293 -2.37 6.94 -7.05
CA SER A 293 -1.62 5.93 -7.80
C SER A 293 -1.51 6.30 -9.30
N PHE A 294 -0.49 5.78 -9.99
CA PHE A 294 -0.28 6.13 -11.40
C PHE A 294 -1.37 5.56 -12.32
N ASP A 295 -1.98 4.43 -11.97
CA ASP A 295 -3.14 3.88 -12.68
C ASP A 295 -4.46 4.60 -12.36
N LYS A 296 -4.43 5.57 -11.43
CA LYS A 296 -5.54 6.40 -10.97
C LYS A 296 -6.69 5.65 -10.28
N LYS A 297 -6.46 4.41 -9.87
CA LYS A 297 -7.49 3.60 -9.21
C LYS A 297 -7.54 3.79 -7.70
N ARG A 298 -6.42 4.18 -7.08
CA ARG A 298 -6.25 4.33 -5.62
C ARG A 298 -5.90 5.75 -5.25
N TYR A 299 -6.56 6.25 -4.21
CA TYR A 299 -6.21 7.51 -3.57
C TYR A 299 -5.94 7.25 -2.08
N TYR A 300 -4.69 7.43 -1.70
CA TYR A 300 -4.20 7.25 -0.34
C TYR A 300 -4.30 8.56 0.43
N TYR A 301 -5.01 8.54 1.55
CA TYR A 301 -5.23 9.69 2.40
C TYR A 301 -4.48 9.54 3.72
N TYR A 302 -3.71 10.56 4.07
CA TYR A 302 -2.92 10.65 5.29
C TYR A 302 -3.32 11.92 6.03
N ALA A 303 -3.79 11.82 7.27
CA ALA A 303 -4.30 12.98 8.00
C ALA A 303 -3.77 13.05 9.44
N HIS A 304 -4.13 14.11 10.13
CA HIS A 304 -3.70 14.46 11.48
C HIS A 304 -2.18 14.63 11.62
N LEU A 305 -1.52 15.06 10.53
CA LEU A 305 -0.07 15.22 10.51
C LEU A 305 0.40 16.31 11.49
N ARG A 306 1.70 16.33 11.73
CA ARG A 306 2.34 17.13 12.78
C ARG A 306 2.15 18.64 12.58
N LYS A 307 1.87 19.36 13.66
CA LYS A 307 1.86 20.81 13.70
C LYS A 307 3.20 21.42 13.27
N ASN A 308 3.22 22.50 12.51
CA ASN A 308 4.34 23.29 11.99
C ASN A 308 5.21 22.59 10.94
N TYR A 309 5.37 21.27 11.00
CA TYR A 309 6.21 20.50 10.08
C TYR A 309 5.48 19.21 9.71
N PRO A 310 4.35 19.29 8.98
CA PRO A 310 3.53 18.12 8.68
C PRO A 310 4.14 17.22 7.60
N TYR A 311 4.82 17.82 6.62
CA TYR A 311 5.32 17.15 5.43
C TYR A 311 6.83 17.11 5.40
N HIS A 312 7.38 16.18 4.66
CA HIS A 312 8.76 16.25 4.22
C HIS A 312 8.94 17.49 3.32
N LYS A 313 9.98 18.28 3.56
CA LYS A 313 10.19 19.60 2.94
C LYS A 313 10.27 19.59 1.40
N SER A 314 10.54 18.43 0.79
CA SER A 314 10.59 18.27 -0.67
C SER A 314 9.22 18.20 -1.33
N LEU A 315 8.12 18.04 -0.56
CA LEU A 315 6.81 17.78 -1.11
C LEU A 315 6.03 19.03 -1.41
N LYS A 316 5.34 18.99 -2.54
CA LYS A 316 4.32 19.93 -2.98
C LYS A 316 3.29 19.20 -3.84
N GLN A 317 2.16 19.84 -4.10
CA GLN A 317 1.18 19.31 -5.05
C GLN A 317 1.84 19.03 -6.41
N GLY A 318 1.54 17.90 -7.00
CA GLY A 318 2.16 17.41 -8.24
C GLY A 318 3.50 16.71 -8.07
N SER A 319 4.08 16.66 -6.87
CA SER A 319 5.31 15.88 -6.61
C SER A 319 5.07 14.40 -6.91
N ILE A 320 6.03 13.76 -7.56
CA ILE A 320 6.11 12.30 -7.68
C ILE A 320 6.78 11.77 -6.42
N VAL A 321 6.20 10.73 -5.83
CA VAL A 321 6.72 10.02 -4.66
C VAL A 321 6.81 8.52 -4.95
N GLN A 322 7.80 7.87 -4.37
CA GLN A 322 7.95 6.42 -4.46
C GLN A 322 7.44 5.73 -3.19
N ALA A 323 6.94 4.52 -3.37
CA ALA A 323 6.64 3.66 -2.23
C ALA A 323 7.89 3.55 -1.32
N GLY A 324 7.68 3.70 -0.01
CA GLY A 324 8.76 3.69 0.97
C GLY A 324 9.41 5.04 1.28
N ASP A 325 9.10 6.12 0.53
CA ASP A 325 9.58 7.47 0.83
C ASP A 325 8.94 8.03 2.11
N VAL A 326 9.71 8.84 2.86
CA VAL A 326 9.14 9.63 3.96
C VAL A 326 8.38 10.80 3.37
N ILE A 327 7.06 10.85 3.64
CA ILE A 327 6.17 11.87 3.09
C ILE A 327 5.72 12.89 4.12
N GLY A 328 5.84 12.59 5.40
CA GLY A 328 5.44 13.48 6.48
C GLY A 328 5.66 12.88 7.85
N TYR A 329 5.00 13.47 8.84
CA TYR A 329 5.18 13.11 10.23
C TYR A 329 3.84 13.01 10.94
N LEU A 330 3.62 11.92 11.67
CA LEU A 330 2.47 11.70 12.53
C LEU A 330 2.33 12.82 13.54
N GLY A 331 1.10 13.27 13.77
CA GLY A 331 0.77 14.34 14.68
C GLY A 331 -0.55 14.15 15.40
N ARG A 332 -1.25 15.27 15.64
CA ARG A 332 -2.59 15.32 16.25
C ARG A 332 -3.34 16.57 15.84
N THR A 333 -3.08 17.06 14.62
CA THR A 333 -3.77 18.26 14.10
C THR A 333 -5.14 17.90 13.55
N GLY A 334 -6.05 18.88 13.49
CA GLY A 334 -7.39 18.72 12.96
C GLY A 334 -8.47 19.06 13.98
N TYR A 335 -9.73 18.82 13.59
CA TYR A 335 -10.93 19.19 14.33
C TYR A 335 -10.92 20.64 14.81
N SER A 336 -10.48 21.55 13.94
CA SER A 336 -10.37 22.96 14.21
C SER A 336 -10.50 23.78 12.93
N THR A 337 -11.28 24.87 12.97
CA THR A 337 -11.34 25.84 11.87
C THR A 337 -10.07 26.70 11.81
N THR A 338 -9.30 26.76 12.90
CA THR A 338 -8.00 27.44 12.94
C THR A 338 -6.92 26.52 12.43
N GLU A 339 -6.25 26.92 11.36
CA GLU A 339 -5.14 26.20 10.77
C GLU A 339 -4.03 25.91 11.77
N ASN A 340 -3.32 24.82 11.57
CA ASN A 340 -2.16 24.43 12.37
C ASN A 340 -2.46 24.23 13.86
N THR A 341 -3.66 23.77 14.21
CA THR A 341 -4.08 23.52 15.60
C THR A 341 -4.06 22.04 15.93
N ASN A 342 -3.45 21.70 17.08
CA ASN A 342 -3.52 20.39 17.72
C ASN A 342 -4.80 20.30 18.56
N ASN A 343 -5.87 19.71 18.04
CA ASN A 343 -7.14 19.56 18.75
C ASN A 343 -7.58 18.10 18.88
N ILE A 344 -6.68 17.17 18.65
CA ILE A 344 -6.88 15.74 18.86
C ILE A 344 -6.09 15.33 20.10
N ASP A 345 -6.72 14.58 21.01
CA ASP A 345 -6.10 14.23 22.28
C ASP A 345 -5.01 13.17 22.10
N THR A 346 -5.31 12.08 21.41
CA THR A 346 -4.37 10.98 21.17
C THR A 346 -3.70 11.14 19.81
N PRO A 347 -2.36 11.28 19.76
CA PRO A 347 -1.64 11.36 18.50
C PRO A 347 -1.81 10.07 17.67
N HIS A 348 -2.18 10.24 16.40
CA HIS A 348 -2.30 9.12 15.45
C HIS A 348 -2.16 9.61 14.00
N LEU A 349 -1.86 8.67 13.13
CA LEU A 349 -2.03 8.83 11.70
C LEU A 349 -3.39 8.25 11.32
N HIS A 350 -4.29 9.05 10.80
CA HIS A 350 -5.45 8.56 10.09
C HIS A 350 -5.05 8.24 8.64
N PHE A 351 -5.20 6.98 8.26
CA PHE A 351 -4.87 6.45 6.94
C PHE A 351 -6.12 5.93 6.25
N GLY A 352 -6.42 6.40 5.05
CA GLY A 352 -7.55 5.93 4.25
C GLY A 352 -7.13 5.51 2.85
N LEU A 353 -7.88 4.58 2.28
CA LEU A 353 -7.78 4.17 0.88
C LEU A 353 -9.13 4.31 0.21
N GLN A 354 -9.21 5.23 -0.75
CA GLN A 354 -10.38 5.43 -1.60
C GLN A 354 -10.15 4.80 -2.97
N LEU A 355 -11.14 4.06 -3.47
CA LEU A 355 -11.13 3.52 -4.82
C LEU A 355 -11.87 4.46 -5.78
N ILE A 356 -11.34 4.56 -7.00
CA ILE A 356 -11.85 5.45 -8.03
C ILE A 356 -11.93 4.68 -9.36
N PHE A 357 -13.12 4.23 -9.70
CA PHE A 357 -13.42 3.59 -10.99
C PHE A 357 -13.82 4.62 -12.03
N ASP A 358 -14.41 5.73 -11.61
CA ASP A 358 -14.73 6.91 -12.40
C ASP A 358 -14.45 8.17 -11.57
N GLU A 359 -13.97 9.25 -12.19
CA GLU A 359 -13.60 10.48 -11.47
C GLU A 359 -14.77 11.13 -10.71
N SER A 360 -16.02 10.83 -11.10
CA SER A 360 -17.21 11.27 -10.36
C SER A 360 -17.37 10.64 -8.96
N GLN A 361 -16.56 9.60 -8.65
CA GLN A 361 -16.55 8.96 -7.34
C GLN A 361 -15.56 9.60 -6.36
N LYS A 362 -14.72 10.51 -6.82
CA LYS A 362 -13.64 11.05 -6.00
C LYS A 362 -14.14 11.97 -4.89
N ASP A 363 -15.11 12.81 -5.22
CA ASP A 363 -15.67 13.80 -4.29
C ASP A 363 -17.19 13.64 -4.24
N GLY A 364 -17.78 13.49 -3.06
CA GLY A 364 -19.22 13.48 -2.87
C GLY A 364 -19.81 12.13 -2.43
N ASN A 365 -21.07 11.87 -2.80
CA ASN A 365 -21.87 10.78 -2.22
C ASN A 365 -21.56 9.38 -2.77
N ASN A 366 -20.63 9.25 -3.72
CA ASN A 366 -20.30 7.97 -4.38
C ASN A 366 -18.88 7.51 -4.04
N GLU A 367 -18.27 8.05 -3.03
CA GLU A 367 -16.91 7.65 -2.58
C GLU A 367 -16.92 6.20 -2.10
N ILE A 368 -15.88 5.44 -2.50
CA ILE A 368 -15.65 4.07 -2.05
C ILE A 368 -14.41 4.07 -1.17
N TRP A 369 -14.59 4.06 0.13
CA TRP A 369 -13.53 3.90 1.12
C TRP A 369 -13.43 2.44 1.55
N ILE A 370 -12.21 1.93 1.67
CA ILE A 370 -11.91 0.54 1.99
C ILE A 370 -11.55 0.43 3.46
N ASP A 371 -12.04 -0.63 4.11
CA ASP A 371 -11.48 -1.07 5.37
C ASP A 371 -10.01 -1.45 5.17
N CYS A 372 -9.12 -0.72 5.83
CA CYS A 372 -7.68 -0.89 5.68
C CYS A 372 -7.06 -1.76 6.78
N TYR A 373 -7.82 -2.32 7.72
CA TYR A 373 -7.27 -3.04 8.87
C TYR A 373 -6.42 -4.25 8.43
N GLU A 374 -6.99 -5.17 7.68
CA GLU A 374 -6.27 -6.36 7.20
C GLU A 374 -5.18 -6.00 6.17
N LEU A 375 -5.41 -4.96 5.35
CA LEU A 375 -4.38 -4.45 4.43
C LEU A 375 -3.20 -3.85 5.22
N ALA A 376 -3.44 -3.10 6.28
CA ALA A 376 -2.40 -2.55 7.16
C ALA A 376 -1.58 -3.66 7.83
N ARG A 377 -2.24 -4.71 8.32
CA ARG A 377 -1.59 -5.91 8.87
C ARG A 377 -0.73 -6.62 7.82
N PHE A 378 -1.22 -6.78 6.60
CA PHE A 378 -0.45 -7.33 5.48
C PHE A 378 0.77 -6.47 5.17
N LEU A 379 0.62 -5.15 5.03
CA LEU A 379 1.72 -4.23 4.75
C LEU A 379 2.74 -4.12 5.90
N SER A 380 2.37 -4.48 7.13
CA SER A 380 3.25 -4.42 8.29
C SER A 380 4.51 -5.30 8.16
N MET A 381 4.47 -6.30 7.28
CA MET A 381 5.64 -7.14 6.93
C MET A 381 6.71 -6.37 6.14
N ASN A 382 6.35 -5.27 5.46
CA ASN A 382 7.25 -4.46 4.65
C ASN A 382 7.26 -3.01 5.14
N ARG A 383 8.14 -2.69 6.08
CA ARG A 383 8.26 -1.35 6.69
C ARG A 383 9.56 -0.70 6.24
N SER A 384 9.47 0.53 5.71
CA SER A 384 10.61 1.31 5.25
C SER A 384 11.54 1.67 6.41
N GLU A 385 12.82 1.36 6.27
CA GLU A 385 13.86 1.84 7.18
C GLU A 385 14.20 3.29 6.87
N THR A 386 14.41 4.08 7.92
CA THR A 386 14.67 5.51 7.76
C THR A 386 15.90 5.95 8.54
N VAL A 387 16.59 6.96 8.01
CA VAL A 387 17.71 7.63 8.65
C VAL A 387 17.37 9.10 8.86
N LYS A 388 17.75 9.63 10.03
CA LYS A 388 17.56 11.04 10.37
C LYS A 388 18.78 11.85 10.00
N ASN A 389 18.61 12.87 9.17
CA ASN A 389 19.63 13.88 8.96
C ASN A 389 19.77 14.75 10.22
N GLN A 390 20.98 14.85 10.76
CA GLN A 390 21.22 15.54 12.05
C GLN A 390 21.12 17.06 11.97
N GLU A 391 21.36 17.65 10.79
CA GLU A 391 21.30 19.10 10.57
C GLU A 391 19.85 19.55 10.33
N THR A 392 19.17 18.95 9.34
CA THR A 392 17.82 19.33 8.95
C THR A 392 16.73 18.76 9.85
N LYS A 393 17.05 17.73 10.64
CA LYS A 393 16.13 16.92 11.45
C LYS A 393 15.08 16.16 10.64
N GLU A 394 15.19 16.17 9.32
CA GLU A 394 14.33 15.39 8.43
C GLU A 394 14.73 13.91 8.44
N TYR A 395 13.75 13.05 8.20
CA TYR A 395 13.96 11.64 7.95
C TYR A 395 13.92 11.36 6.46
N TYR A 396 14.76 10.43 6.01
CA TYR A 396 14.84 9.92 4.65
C TYR A 396 14.79 8.40 4.69
N ARG A 397 14.31 7.77 3.63
CA ARG A 397 14.44 6.31 3.52
C ARG A 397 15.92 5.93 3.45
N LEU A 398 16.28 4.82 4.10
CA LEU A 398 17.67 4.34 4.12
C LEU A 398 18.07 3.73 2.77
N TRP A 399 17.21 2.89 2.20
CA TRP A 399 17.46 2.16 0.96
C TRP A 399 16.58 2.71 -0.16
N GLN A 400 17.19 3.28 -1.19
CA GLN A 400 16.47 3.83 -2.34
C GLN A 400 15.81 2.71 -3.14
N MET A 401 14.71 3.00 -3.81
CA MET A 401 13.98 2.07 -4.67
C MET A 401 13.79 2.70 -6.06
N LYS A 402 13.79 1.87 -7.09
CA LYS A 402 13.39 2.23 -8.46
C LYS A 402 12.17 1.40 -8.81
N ASP A 403 11.03 2.06 -8.93
CA ASP A 403 9.78 1.45 -9.34
C ASP A 403 9.54 1.74 -10.83
N PRO A 404 9.44 0.72 -11.70
CA PRO A 404 9.16 0.92 -13.14
C PRO A 404 7.85 1.66 -13.41
N ALA A 405 6.90 1.63 -12.48
CA ALA A 405 5.64 2.36 -12.61
C ALA A 405 5.81 3.89 -12.53
N VAL A 406 6.97 4.38 -12.02
CA VAL A 406 7.22 5.82 -11.87
C VAL A 406 7.60 6.46 -13.20
N PRO A 407 6.81 7.42 -13.74
CA PRO A 407 7.11 8.08 -14.99
C PRO A 407 8.45 8.82 -14.98
N GLY A 408 9.30 8.57 -15.98
CA GLY A 408 10.57 9.31 -16.19
C GLY A 408 11.71 8.91 -15.26
N GLY A 409 11.57 7.84 -14.49
CA GLY A 409 12.52 7.45 -13.46
C GLY A 409 12.45 8.39 -12.25
N ALA A 410 12.45 7.84 -11.06
CA ALA A 410 12.34 8.63 -9.84
C ALA A 410 13.54 9.55 -9.67
N LYS A 411 13.29 10.80 -9.31
CA LYS A 411 14.33 11.63 -8.70
C LYS A 411 14.61 11.04 -7.32
N GLU A 412 15.80 10.51 -7.15
CA GLU A 412 16.29 10.03 -5.86
C GLU A 412 16.09 11.13 -4.81
N GLN A 413 15.51 10.78 -3.66
CA GLN A 413 15.60 11.65 -2.49
C GLN A 413 17.07 11.60 -2.02
N ASN A 414 17.94 12.38 -2.65
CA ASN A 414 19.37 12.38 -2.34
C ASN A 414 19.58 12.88 -0.92
N ILE A 415 20.05 11.97 -0.07
CA ILE A 415 20.74 12.31 1.16
C ILE A 415 22.10 12.82 0.70
N ASN A 416 22.23 14.14 0.47
CA ASN A 416 23.57 14.71 0.33
C ASN A 416 24.29 14.49 1.66
N HIS A 417 25.13 13.48 1.71
CA HIS A 417 26.15 13.33 2.73
C HIS A 417 27.22 14.39 2.42
N SER A 418 27.03 15.60 2.94
CA SER A 418 28.11 16.60 3.06
C SER A 418 28.81 16.44 4.39
#